data_3e516220b22e951d9890c6ba9ef930bd
#
_entry.id   3e516220b22e951d9890c6ba9ef930bd
#
_cell.length_a   1.000
_cell.length_b   1.000
_cell.length_c   1.000
_cell.angle_alpha   90.00
_cell.angle_beta   90.00
_cell.angle_gamma   90.00
#
_symmetry.space_group_name_H-M   'P 1'
#
loop_
_entity.id
_entity.type
_entity.pdbx_description
1 polymer ?
#
loop_
_entity_poly.entity_id
_entity_poly.type
_entity_poly.pdbx_seq_one_letter_code
_entity_poly.pdbx_strand_id
1 'polypeptide(L)'
;VEYANKIYEEIEGNNQIDEKKIDDFSYSVYKLKSYEIEFIENAVSYVYDYFYIKGKSKALSVPSFETLKEYKEVFEKILQNSLGGSDNISCCFFKGTAPLVVLEISFGNQQTNNEFIIDSTEKVNDKLKVLDAMLISEESGCVAVKRNVRIYQKNKIYVIKPNQSRYWSYSAACKDADEIYADIMATWRKNNE
;
A
#
# COMPACT_ATOMS: atom_id res chain seq x y z
N VAL A 1 13.16 0.83 33.82
CA VAL A 1 12.67 1.64 34.95
C VAL A 1 13.42 2.98 34.99
N GLU A 2 14.77 2.99 34.95
CA GLU A 2 15.56 4.20 35.04
C GLU A 2 15.34 5.21 33.91
N TYR A 3 15.16 4.74 32.68
CA TYR A 3 14.91 5.58 31.51
C TYR A 3 13.47 6.15 31.51
N ALA A 4 12.50 5.36 31.96
CA ALA A 4 11.12 5.82 32.10
C ALA A 4 11.00 6.93 33.17
N ASN A 5 11.73 6.79 34.28
CA ASN A 5 11.78 7.84 35.31
C ASN A 5 12.43 9.11 34.79
N LYS A 6 13.47 9.00 33.95
CA LYS A 6 14.14 10.15 33.34
C LYS A 6 13.25 10.91 32.36
N ILE A 7 12.46 10.21 31.56
CA ILE A 7 11.44 10.83 30.70
C ILE A 7 10.35 11.49 31.53
N TYR A 8 9.93 10.85 32.62
CA TYR A 8 8.93 11.40 33.53
C TYR A 8 9.42 12.71 34.17
N GLU A 9 10.69 12.76 34.64
CA GLU A 9 11.31 13.96 35.19
C GLU A 9 11.45 15.09 34.14
N GLU A 10 11.78 14.77 32.88
CA GLU A 10 11.85 15.75 31.79
C GLU A 10 10.43 16.30 31.43
N ILE A 11 9.39 15.47 31.48
CA ILE A 11 8.00 15.88 31.26
C ILE A 11 7.49 16.80 32.38
N GLU A 12 7.77 16.46 33.64
CA GLU A 12 7.38 17.28 34.78
C GLU A 12 8.14 18.61 34.83
N GLY A 13 9.42 18.62 34.41
CA GLY A 13 10.28 19.82 34.49
C GLY A 13 10.02 20.89 33.42
N ASN A 14 9.54 20.54 32.23
CA ASN A 14 9.49 21.44 31.08
C ASN A 14 8.10 21.81 30.57
N ASN A 15 7.02 21.26 31.09
CA ASN A 15 5.66 21.46 30.56
C ASN A 15 5.48 21.21 29.04
N GLN A 16 6.48 20.70 28.33
CA GLN A 16 6.43 20.31 26.91
C GLN A 16 6.79 18.84 26.79
N ILE A 17 5.82 18.04 26.38
CA ILE A 17 6.02 16.63 26.06
C ILE A 17 6.73 16.57 24.71
N ASP A 18 7.95 16.05 24.70
CA ASP A 18 8.65 15.70 23.46
C ASP A 18 8.15 14.32 22.97
N GLU A 19 7.12 14.34 22.14
CA GLU A 19 6.48 13.14 21.58
C GLU A 19 7.50 12.22 20.92
N LYS A 20 8.49 12.79 20.23
CA LYS A 20 9.54 12.02 19.57
C LYS A 20 10.38 11.19 20.53
N LYS A 21 10.72 11.74 21.70
CA LYS A 21 11.48 10.97 22.73
C LYS A 21 10.66 9.81 23.28
N ILE A 22 9.34 9.98 23.40
CA ILE A 22 8.43 8.92 23.85
C ILE A 22 8.37 7.81 22.80
N ASP A 23 8.26 8.18 21.52
CA ASP A 23 8.24 7.23 20.43
C ASP A 23 9.56 6.46 20.34
N ASP A 24 10.71 7.15 20.35
CA ASP A 24 12.04 6.54 20.32
C ASP A 24 12.25 5.56 21.50
N PHE A 25 11.78 5.94 22.68
CA PHE A 25 11.81 5.05 23.85
C PHE A 25 10.93 3.82 23.62
N SER A 26 9.72 4.01 23.16
CA SER A 26 8.78 2.91 22.86
C SER A 26 9.37 1.95 21.84
N TYR A 27 9.93 2.47 20.75
CA TYR A 27 10.60 1.66 19.72
C TYR A 27 11.77 0.85 20.29
N SER A 28 12.54 1.44 21.20
CA SER A 28 13.67 0.73 21.86
C SER A 28 13.20 -0.38 22.81
N VAL A 29 12.14 -0.14 23.59
CA VAL A 29 11.55 -1.14 24.51
C VAL A 29 11.02 -2.35 23.75
N TYR A 30 10.33 -2.12 22.64
CA TYR A 30 9.79 -3.19 21.79
C TYR A 30 10.84 -3.76 20.82
N LYS A 31 12.07 -3.21 20.80
CA LYS A 31 13.18 -3.62 19.92
C LYS A 31 12.77 -3.62 18.44
N LEU A 32 12.02 -2.60 18.06
CA LEU A 32 11.57 -2.47 16.67
C LEU A 32 12.76 -2.24 15.74
N LYS A 33 12.69 -2.86 14.56
CA LYS A 33 13.66 -2.67 13.50
C LYS A 33 13.32 -1.39 12.70
N SER A 34 14.29 -0.85 11.99
CA SER A 34 14.10 0.39 11.23
C SER A 34 12.93 0.37 10.27
N TYR A 35 12.69 -0.75 9.57
CA TYR A 35 11.57 -0.88 8.64
C TYR A 35 10.21 -0.95 9.33
N GLU A 36 10.15 -1.48 10.57
CA GLU A 36 8.93 -1.51 11.40
C GLU A 36 8.60 -0.11 11.90
N ILE A 37 9.63 0.65 12.32
CA ILE A 37 9.49 2.05 12.71
C ILE A 37 8.98 2.88 11.53
N GLU A 38 9.61 2.74 10.36
CA GLU A 38 9.21 3.45 9.14
C GLU A 38 7.75 3.14 8.74
N PHE A 39 7.35 1.86 8.87
CA PHE A 39 5.96 1.46 8.65
C PHE A 39 4.99 2.17 9.60
N ILE A 40 5.31 2.18 10.90
CA ILE A 40 4.48 2.80 11.93
C ILE A 40 4.38 4.31 11.70
N GLU A 41 5.52 4.99 11.54
CA GLU A 41 5.57 6.44 11.33
C GLU A 41 4.81 6.87 10.07
N ASN A 42 4.98 6.12 8.97
CA ASN A 42 4.24 6.38 7.75
C ASN A 42 2.73 6.21 7.94
N ALA A 43 2.30 5.09 8.54
CA ALA A 43 0.88 4.82 8.79
C ALA A 43 0.25 5.89 9.69
N VAL A 44 0.92 6.23 10.79
CA VAL A 44 0.48 7.23 11.77
C VAL A 44 0.40 8.60 11.12
N SER A 45 1.38 9.00 10.31
CA SER A 45 1.39 10.31 9.65
C SER A 45 0.14 10.57 8.79
N TYR A 46 -0.36 9.56 8.07
CA TYR A 46 -1.60 9.68 7.28
C TYR A 46 -2.85 9.70 8.14
N VAL A 47 -2.87 8.94 9.26
CA VAL A 47 -4.01 8.89 10.19
C VAL A 47 -4.14 10.22 10.93
N TYR A 48 -3.04 10.75 11.48
CA TYR A 48 -3.03 12.04 12.18
C TYR A 48 -3.43 13.18 11.25
N ASP A 49 -2.83 13.24 10.07
CA ASP A 49 -3.15 14.28 9.09
C ASP A 49 -4.64 14.27 8.72
N TYR A 50 -5.20 13.08 8.47
CA TYR A 50 -6.62 12.95 8.17
C TYR A 50 -7.52 13.32 9.35
N PHE A 51 -7.15 12.93 10.57
CA PHE A 51 -7.94 13.20 11.78
C PHE A 51 -8.02 14.70 12.08
N TYR A 52 -6.88 15.40 12.01
CA TYR A 52 -6.82 16.82 12.39
C TYR A 52 -7.20 17.77 11.24
N ILE A 53 -6.80 17.48 10.01
CA ILE A 53 -6.99 18.38 8.86
C ILE A 53 -8.23 18.02 8.03
N LYS A 54 -8.76 16.81 8.19
CA LYS A 54 -10.00 16.31 7.53
C LYS A 54 -9.92 16.45 6.00
N GLY A 55 -10.86 17.20 5.39
CA GLY A 55 -10.99 17.33 3.95
C GLY A 55 -9.80 17.97 3.21
N LYS A 56 -8.90 18.66 3.91
CA LYS A 56 -7.67 19.25 3.37
C LYS A 56 -6.43 18.36 3.61
N SER A 57 -6.63 17.17 4.19
CA SER A 57 -5.55 16.24 4.51
C SER A 57 -4.80 15.79 3.28
N LYS A 58 -3.45 15.68 3.39
CA LYS A 58 -2.61 15.04 2.38
C LYS A 58 -3.02 13.60 2.10
N ALA A 59 -3.65 12.94 3.08
CA ALA A 59 -4.16 11.59 2.93
C ALA A 59 -5.20 11.45 1.80
N LEU A 60 -5.94 12.53 1.51
CA LEU A 60 -6.96 12.60 0.46
C LEU A 60 -6.43 13.16 -0.86
N SER A 61 -5.21 13.72 -0.89
CA SER A 61 -4.63 14.26 -2.12
C SER A 61 -4.38 13.15 -3.14
N VAL A 62 -4.33 13.53 -4.42
CA VAL A 62 -3.89 12.64 -5.50
C VAL A 62 -2.44 12.23 -5.24
N PRO A 63 -2.08 10.93 -5.32
CA PRO A 63 -0.71 10.49 -5.10
C PRO A 63 0.24 11.10 -6.14
N SER A 64 1.39 11.60 -5.65
CA SER A 64 2.44 12.15 -6.50
C SER A 64 3.17 11.02 -7.26
N PHE A 65 4.02 11.42 -8.20
CA PHE A 65 4.91 10.48 -8.88
C PHE A 65 5.82 9.76 -7.87
N GLU A 66 6.39 10.51 -6.94
CA GLU A 66 7.29 10.00 -5.89
C GLU A 66 6.57 9.01 -4.98
N THR A 67 5.32 9.32 -4.58
CA THR A 67 4.50 8.43 -3.77
C THR A 67 4.25 7.08 -4.47
N LEU A 68 3.90 7.10 -5.75
CA LEU A 68 3.67 5.88 -6.52
C LEU A 68 4.98 5.12 -6.80
N LYS A 69 6.10 5.83 -6.97
CA LYS A 69 7.42 5.23 -7.15
C LYS A 69 7.86 4.50 -5.88
N GLU A 70 7.75 5.14 -4.71
CA GLU A 70 8.05 4.54 -3.42
C GLU A 70 7.19 3.30 -3.16
N TYR A 71 5.88 3.42 -3.39
CA TYR A 71 4.96 2.29 -3.29
C TYR A 71 5.42 1.12 -4.15
N LYS A 72 5.73 1.38 -5.44
CA LYS A 72 6.18 0.37 -6.38
C LYS A 72 7.44 -0.36 -5.89
N GLU A 73 8.47 0.42 -5.53
CA GLU A 73 9.77 -0.13 -5.11
C GLU A 73 9.64 -1.02 -3.87
N VAL A 74 8.87 -0.58 -2.88
CA VAL A 74 8.61 -1.33 -1.64
C VAL A 74 7.80 -2.58 -1.93
N PHE A 75 6.70 -2.44 -2.68
CA PHE A 75 5.81 -3.54 -3.03
C PHE A 75 6.53 -4.64 -3.82
N GLU A 76 7.24 -4.26 -4.89
CA GLU A 76 8.00 -5.22 -5.72
C GLU A 76 9.07 -5.94 -4.90
N LYS A 77 9.82 -5.21 -4.07
CA LYS A 77 10.87 -5.78 -3.22
C LYS A 77 10.32 -6.80 -2.23
N ILE A 78 9.23 -6.48 -1.53
CA ILE A 78 8.63 -7.39 -0.54
C ILE A 78 8.08 -8.63 -1.24
N LEU A 79 7.27 -8.45 -2.28
CA LEU A 79 6.62 -9.56 -2.96
C LEU A 79 7.64 -10.46 -3.66
N GLN A 80 8.66 -9.91 -4.30
CA GLN A 80 9.73 -10.66 -4.94
C GLN A 80 10.53 -11.49 -3.93
N ASN A 81 10.88 -10.91 -2.79
CA ASN A 81 11.59 -11.65 -1.72
C ASN A 81 10.72 -12.77 -1.15
N SER A 82 9.43 -12.53 -0.96
CA SER A 82 8.48 -13.52 -0.41
C SER A 82 8.23 -14.69 -1.36
N LEU A 83 8.31 -14.46 -2.68
CA LEU A 83 8.17 -15.51 -3.71
C LEU A 83 9.49 -16.21 -4.05
N GLY A 84 10.55 -15.97 -3.28
CA GLY A 84 11.84 -16.66 -3.45
C GLY A 84 12.78 -16.06 -4.50
N GLY A 85 12.50 -14.85 -4.98
CA GLY A 85 13.40 -14.05 -5.82
C GLY A 85 13.54 -14.52 -7.28
N SER A 86 12.83 -15.57 -7.69
CA SER A 86 12.96 -16.17 -9.02
C SER A 86 12.12 -15.48 -10.10
N ASP A 87 11.05 -14.81 -9.70
CA ASP A 87 10.11 -14.20 -10.63
C ASP A 87 10.36 -12.70 -10.78
N ASN A 88 10.48 -12.24 -12.03
CA ASN A 88 10.49 -10.81 -12.31
C ASN A 88 9.07 -10.27 -12.12
N ILE A 89 8.91 -9.38 -11.15
CA ILE A 89 7.66 -8.69 -10.87
C ILE A 89 7.78 -7.28 -11.43
N SER A 90 6.78 -6.85 -12.18
CA SER A 90 6.70 -5.48 -12.67
C SER A 90 5.33 -4.87 -12.37
N CYS A 91 5.34 -3.63 -11.88
CA CYS A 91 4.16 -2.86 -11.54
C CYS A 91 3.96 -1.70 -12.52
N CYS A 92 2.73 -1.54 -13.01
CA CYS A 92 2.33 -0.42 -13.85
C CYS A 92 1.05 0.21 -13.31
N PHE A 93 1.08 1.52 -13.06
CA PHE A 93 -0.08 2.29 -12.62
C PHE A 93 -0.80 2.92 -13.79
N PHE A 94 -2.11 2.73 -13.84
CA PHE A 94 -3.01 3.47 -14.71
C PHE A 94 -3.73 4.50 -13.85
N LYS A 95 -3.42 5.78 -14.02
CA LYS A 95 -4.05 6.90 -13.32
C LYS A 95 -4.49 7.98 -14.31
N GLY A 96 -5.31 8.90 -13.83
CA GLY A 96 -5.80 10.05 -14.60
C GLY A 96 -6.65 10.92 -13.68
N THR A 97 -7.61 11.62 -14.26
CA THR A 97 -8.60 12.40 -13.49
C THR A 97 -9.69 11.52 -12.85
N ALA A 98 -9.67 10.21 -13.14
CA ALA A 98 -10.60 9.25 -12.55
C ALA A 98 -10.44 9.14 -11.02
N PRO A 99 -11.52 8.86 -10.28
CA PRO A 99 -11.48 8.69 -8.83
C PRO A 99 -10.73 7.42 -8.38
N LEU A 100 -10.39 6.55 -9.31
CA LEU A 100 -9.72 5.27 -9.08
C LEU A 100 -8.38 5.20 -9.81
N VAL A 101 -7.42 4.50 -9.21
CA VAL A 101 -6.16 4.09 -9.82
C VAL A 101 -6.17 2.57 -9.94
N VAL A 102 -5.70 2.07 -11.07
CA VAL A 102 -5.51 0.63 -11.31
C VAL A 102 -4.02 0.33 -11.31
N LEU A 103 -3.58 -0.55 -10.42
CA LEU A 103 -2.25 -1.13 -10.43
C LEU A 103 -2.32 -2.49 -11.14
N GLU A 104 -1.56 -2.64 -12.20
CA GLU A 104 -1.32 -3.91 -12.87
C GLU A 104 0.02 -4.48 -12.40
N ILE A 105 0.00 -5.67 -11.83
CA ILE A 105 1.16 -6.44 -11.39
C ILE A 105 1.33 -7.57 -12.39
N SER A 106 2.48 -7.66 -13.04
CA SER A 106 2.79 -8.69 -14.04
C SER A 106 3.94 -9.57 -13.55
N PHE A 107 3.82 -10.88 -13.75
CA PHE A 107 4.81 -11.88 -13.41
C PHE A 107 5.50 -12.40 -14.68
N GLY A 108 6.84 -12.58 -14.61
CA GLY A 108 7.67 -13.08 -15.69
C GLY A 108 8.30 -11.98 -16.56
N ASN A 109 9.00 -12.39 -17.63
CA ASN A 109 9.81 -11.49 -18.47
C ASN A 109 9.00 -10.60 -19.44
N GLN A 110 7.74 -10.39 -19.23
CA GLN A 110 7.00 -9.41 -20.01
C GLN A 110 7.37 -8.01 -19.53
N GLN A 111 8.40 -7.44 -20.17
CA GLN A 111 8.67 -6.00 -20.06
C GLN A 111 7.47 -5.24 -20.62
N THR A 112 6.59 -4.84 -19.73
CA THR A 112 5.64 -3.77 -20.02
C THR A 112 6.43 -2.46 -19.99
N ASN A 113 6.32 -1.67 -21.05
CA ASN A 113 6.81 -0.31 -21.28
C ASN A 113 7.73 0.27 -20.18
N ASN A 114 8.80 1.00 -20.59
CA ASN A 114 9.72 1.70 -19.68
C ASN A 114 9.03 2.69 -18.71
N GLU A 115 7.76 2.97 -18.88
CA GLU A 115 6.95 3.84 -18.03
C GLU A 115 6.11 3.00 -17.06
N PHE A 116 6.35 3.19 -15.76
CA PHE A 116 5.55 2.53 -14.73
C PHE A 116 4.25 3.29 -14.36
N ILE A 117 4.06 4.49 -14.91
CA ILE A 117 2.83 5.28 -14.76
C ILE A 117 2.29 5.64 -16.15
N ILE A 118 1.05 5.26 -16.39
CA ILE A 118 0.28 5.65 -17.57
C ILE A 118 -0.77 6.66 -17.11
N ASP A 119 -0.49 7.95 -17.33
CA ASP A 119 -1.41 9.03 -16.97
C ASP A 119 -2.35 9.32 -18.14
N SER A 120 -3.44 8.57 -18.20
CA SER A 120 -4.48 8.70 -19.22
C SER A 120 -5.81 8.22 -18.70
N THR A 121 -6.75 9.15 -18.55
CA THR A 121 -8.13 8.85 -18.10
C THR A 121 -8.83 7.86 -19.01
N GLU A 122 -8.60 7.93 -20.32
CA GLU A 122 -9.17 7.00 -21.30
C GLU A 122 -8.69 5.56 -21.04
N LYS A 123 -7.37 5.37 -20.88
CA LYS A 123 -6.79 4.05 -20.59
C LYS A 123 -7.23 3.50 -19.24
N VAL A 124 -7.42 4.36 -18.23
CA VAL A 124 -8.00 3.95 -16.94
C VAL A 124 -9.42 3.44 -17.12
N ASN A 125 -10.27 4.20 -17.83
CA ASN A 125 -11.65 3.83 -18.05
C ASN A 125 -11.79 2.53 -18.86
N ASP A 126 -10.95 2.33 -19.86
CA ASP A 126 -10.95 1.09 -20.63
C ASP A 126 -10.51 -0.11 -19.79
N LYS A 127 -9.49 0.05 -18.96
CA LYS A 127 -9.09 -0.98 -17.98
C LYS A 127 -10.24 -1.29 -17.02
N LEU A 128 -10.88 -0.28 -16.45
CA LEU A 128 -11.98 -0.47 -15.51
C LEU A 128 -13.17 -1.18 -16.14
N LYS A 129 -13.53 -0.87 -17.41
CA LYS A 129 -14.59 -1.59 -18.13
C LYS A 129 -14.28 -3.07 -18.30
N VAL A 130 -13.04 -3.41 -18.67
CA VAL A 130 -12.61 -4.81 -18.82
C VAL A 130 -12.67 -5.54 -17.49
N LEU A 131 -12.18 -4.91 -16.42
CA LEU A 131 -12.15 -5.50 -15.07
C LEU A 131 -13.56 -5.63 -14.47
N ASP A 132 -14.45 -4.67 -14.72
CA ASP A 132 -15.85 -4.72 -14.30
C ASP A 132 -16.59 -5.89 -14.96
N ALA A 133 -16.39 -6.11 -16.24
CA ALA A 133 -16.95 -7.25 -16.95
C ALA A 133 -16.50 -8.61 -16.36
N MET A 134 -15.27 -8.69 -15.85
CA MET A 134 -14.77 -9.89 -15.18
C MET A 134 -15.45 -10.11 -13.82
N LEU A 135 -15.59 -9.03 -13.02
CA LEU A 135 -16.24 -9.10 -11.71
C LEU A 135 -17.72 -9.50 -11.82
N ILE A 136 -18.45 -8.98 -12.81
CA ILE A 136 -19.87 -9.30 -13.04
C ILE A 136 -20.04 -10.78 -13.40
N SER A 137 -19.08 -11.39 -14.09
CA SER A 137 -19.17 -12.80 -14.46
C SER A 137 -19.05 -13.74 -13.25
N GLU A 138 -18.43 -13.30 -12.17
CA GLU A 138 -18.20 -14.11 -10.96
C GLU A 138 -19.29 -13.92 -9.89
N GLU A 139 -19.96 -12.76 -9.85
CA GLU A 139 -20.95 -12.41 -8.83
C GLU A 139 -22.34 -12.16 -9.44
N SER A 140 -23.12 -13.20 -9.68
CA SER A 140 -24.52 -13.03 -10.06
C SER A 140 -25.37 -12.61 -8.85
N GLY A 141 -25.79 -11.34 -8.80
CA GLY A 141 -26.91 -10.88 -7.97
C GLY A 141 -26.57 -10.18 -6.65
N CYS A 142 -25.32 -9.87 -6.34
CA CYS A 142 -24.96 -9.09 -5.15
C CYS A 142 -24.32 -7.74 -5.48
N VAL A 143 -24.75 -6.67 -4.82
CA VAL A 143 -24.05 -5.39 -4.80
C VAL A 143 -22.98 -5.46 -3.69
N ALA A 144 -21.71 -5.65 -4.06
CA ALA A 144 -20.61 -5.62 -3.13
C ALA A 144 -19.88 -4.28 -3.21
N VAL A 145 -19.73 -3.58 -2.06
CA VAL A 145 -18.89 -2.39 -1.96
C VAL A 145 -17.54 -2.81 -1.40
N LYS A 146 -16.52 -2.91 -2.25
CA LYS A 146 -15.14 -3.24 -1.84
C LYS A 146 -14.28 -1.98 -1.91
N ARG A 147 -13.50 -1.69 -0.86
CA ARG A 147 -12.53 -0.58 -0.83
C ARG A 147 -11.26 -0.89 -1.61
N ASN A 148 -10.86 -2.14 -1.63
CA ASN A 148 -9.75 -2.69 -2.40
C ASN A 148 -10.29 -3.84 -3.23
N VAL A 149 -10.28 -3.68 -4.54
CA VAL A 149 -10.67 -4.76 -5.46
C VAL A 149 -9.40 -5.38 -6.00
N ARG A 150 -9.26 -6.69 -5.87
CA ARG A 150 -8.17 -7.47 -6.44
C ARG A 150 -8.73 -8.49 -7.42
N ILE A 151 -8.16 -8.55 -8.60
CA ILE A 151 -8.54 -9.46 -9.65
C ILE A 151 -7.31 -10.27 -10.05
N TYR A 152 -7.38 -11.57 -9.89
CA TYR A 152 -6.30 -12.50 -10.16
C TYR A 152 -6.49 -13.13 -11.53
N GLN A 153 -5.49 -12.98 -12.39
CA GLN A 153 -5.38 -13.65 -13.68
C GLN A 153 -4.13 -14.52 -13.71
N LYS A 154 -4.01 -15.39 -14.70
CA LYS A 154 -2.91 -16.38 -14.77
C LYS A 154 -1.51 -15.77 -14.51
N ASN A 155 -1.19 -14.63 -15.14
CA ASN A 155 0.13 -13.99 -15.04
C ASN A 155 0.05 -12.53 -14.61
N LYS A 156 -1.12 -12.07 -14.13
CA LYS A 156 -1.35 -10.68 -13.74
C LYS A 156 -2.28 -10.60 -12.54
N ILE A 157 -2.03 -9.60 -11.72
CA ILE A 157 -2.95 -9.21 -10.64
C ILE A 157 -3.28 -7.73 -10.85
N TYR A 158 -4.55 -7.39 -10.71
CA TYR A 158 -5.01 -6.01 -10.74
C TYR A 158 -5.46 -5.60 -9.36
N VAL A 159 -4.99 -4.43 -8.90
CA VAL A 159 -5.42 -3.81 -7.65
C VAL A 159 -6.07 -2.48 -7.99
N ILE A 160 -7.33 -2.30 -7.59
CA ILE A 160 -8.11 -1.09 -7.86
C ILE A 160 -8.38 -0.40 -6.53
N LYS A 161 -7.91 0.84 -6.40
CA LYS A 161 -8.06 1.64 -5.18
C LYS A 161 -8.41 3.10 -5.51
N PRO A 162 -8.97 3.85 -4.52
CA PRO A 162 -9.18 5.28 -4.67
C PRO A 162 -7.89 6.03 -5.02
N ASN A 163 -8.04 7.08 -5.84
CA ASN A 163 -6.96 7.97 -6.25
C ASN A 163 -6.62 8.96 -5.10
N GLN A 164 -6.19 8.41 -3.96
CA GLN A 164 -5.86 9.15 -2.74
C GLN A 164 -4.56 8.60 -2.14
N SER A 165 -3.66 9.49 -1.74
CA SER A 165 -2.29 9.16 -1.29
C SER A 165 -2.23 8.13 -0.17
N ARG A 166 -3.18 8.14 0.77
CA ARG A 166 -3.23 7.16 1.87
C ARG A 166 -3.33 5.70 1.42
N TYR A 167 -3.83 5.45 0.22
CA TYR A 167 -3.95 4.08 -0.31
C TYR A 167 -2.70 3.64 -1.10
N TRP A 168 -1.78 4.58 -1.34
CA TRP A 168 -0.58 4.38 -2.13
C TRP A 168 0.69 4.78 -1.36
N SER A 169 0.62 4.78 -0.02
CA SER A 169 1.74 5.08 0.87
C SER A 169 2.66 3.86 1.04
N TYR A 170 3.84 4.09 1.64
CA TYR A 170 4.77 3.03 2.04
C TYR A 170 4.09 1.92 2.86
N SER A 171 3.36 2.31 3.91
CA SER A 171 2.65 1.35 4.76
C SER A 171 1.53 0.59 4.03
N ALA A 172 0.90 1.24 3.03
CA ALA A 172 -0.08 0.58 2.17
C ALA A 172 0.60 -0.45 1.24
N ALA A 173 1.79 -0.14 0.70
CA ALA A 173 2.57 -1.06 -0.12
C ALA A 173 2.95 -2.34 0.65
N CYS A 174 3.42 -2.18 1.90
CA CYS A 174 3.75 -3.32 2.76
C CYS A 174 2.54 -4.23 2.98
N LYS A 175 1.39 -3.65 3.37
CA LYS A 175 0.15 -4.41 3.59
C LYS A 175 -0.33 -5.14 2.34
N ASP A 176 -0.33 -4.45 1.20
CA ASP A 176 -0.78 -5.05 -0.05
C ASP A 176 0.11 -6.21 -0.50
N ALA A 177 1.43 -6.08 -0.33
CA ALA A 177 2.37 -7.13 -0.66
C ALA A 177 2.14 -8.39 0.19
N ASP A 178 1.96 -8.21 1.51
CA ASP A 178 1.69 -9.31 2.44
C ASP A 178 0.35 -10.00 2.13
N GLU A 179 -0.71 -9.21 1.90
CA GLU A 179 -2.03 -9.76 1.60
C GLU A 179 -2.07 -10.49 0.25
N ILE A 180 -1.42 -9.93 -0.79
CA ILE A 180 -1.33 -10.58 -2.11
C ILE A 180 -0.50 -11.85 -2.03
N TYR A 181 0.61 -11.84 -1.28
CA TYR A 181 1.39 -13.04 -1.04
C TYR A 181 0.57 -14.13 -0.34
N ALA A 182 -0.20 -13.76 0.68
CA ALA A 182 -1.08 -14.70 1.38
C ALA A 182 -2.15 -15.30 0.45
N ASP A 183 -2.76 -14.48 -0.43
CA ASP A 183 -3.74 -14.94 -1.42
C ASP A 183 -3.12 -15.91 -2.44
N ILE A 184 -1.92 -15.62 -2.93
CA ILE A 184 -1.17 -16.49 -3.85
C ILE A 184 -0.89 -17.84 -3.18
N MET A 185 -0.40 -17.84 -1.93
CA MET A 185 -0.07 -19.05 -1.19
C MET A 185 -1.31 -19.89 -0.87
N ALA A 186 -2.43 -19.24 -0.53
CA ALA A 186 -3.70 -19.93 -0.29
C ALA A 186 -4.22 -20.62 -1.56
N THR A 187 -4.11 -19.97 -2.72
CA THR A 187 -4.51 -20.53 -4.01
C THR A 187 -3.60 -21.69 -4.42
N TRP A 188 -2.28 -21.53 -4.20
CA TRP A 188 -1.30 -22.58 -4.52
C TRP A 188 -1.54 -23.85 -3.70
N ARG A 189 -1.84 -23.74 -2.41
CA ARG A 189 -2.15 -24.88 -1.55
C ARG A 189 -3.38 -25.63 -2.05
N LYS A 190 -4.48 -24.95 -2.37
CA LYS A 190 -5.73 -25.56 -2.87
C LYS A 190 -5.54 -26.34 -4.18
N ASN A 191 -4.56 -25.95 -5.00
CA ASN A 191 -4.31 -26.61 -6.27
C ASN A 191 -3.35 -27.81 -6.16
N ASN A 192 -2.70 -28.01 -5.01
CA ASN A 192 -1.72 -29.08 -4.77
C ASN A 192 -2.17 -30.09 -3.68
N GLU A 193 -3.34 -29.92 -3.10
CA GLU A 193 -4.08 -30.89 -2.28
C GLU A 193 -5.08 -31.67 -3.16
#